data_aaebe3705684726fd35774cfc16d0e5f
#
_entry.id   aaebe3705684726fd35774cfc16d0e5f
#
_cell.length_a   1.000
_cell.length_b   1.000
_cell.length_c   1.000
_cell.angle_alpha   90.00
_cell.angle_beta   90.00
_cell.angle_gamma   90.00
#
_symmetry.space_group_name_H-M   'P 1'
#
loop_
_entity.id
_entity.type
_entity.pdbx_description
1 polymer ?
#
loop_
_entity_poly.entity_id
_entity_poly.type
_entity_poly.pdbx_seq_one_letter_code
_entity_poly.pdbx_strand_id
1 'polypeptide(L)'
;MILKMKKNGVKALIVILVILIIIAGVVLAYKTTQDKKQTEPVSENNNLIVAPVEEKKVQIYQGNNRPIAVMIDNHNLAWPQGGLNEAYMVYEIIAEGGETRLMALFKGANVEKIGPVRSARHYFLDYAMENDAIYAHFGESPQAKSDMSKFSIHDIDGIAEDGTTFWRVKDKSAPHNAATSTEKLLQSAKNKNYRTTSTKESVLNYVTDEVNLENGQGAISVTIPHSTLQVVKYVYDEENKVYERYARNKSQKDWTSGKTVTTKNIIITFCDNYTLADKENKGRQGLKNIGTFDGYYITNGKAIKIKCIKEDRDEQTRYEDLEGNEIKVNDGNTFVQICPIAAKVMIEAPVETPITENE
;
A
#
# COMPACT_ATOMS: atom_id res chain seq x y z
N MET A 1 61.47 -50.84 4.98
CA MET A 1 62.77 -50.45 4.35
C MET A 1 62.55 -49.06 3.71
N ILE A 2 62.86 -47.98 4.46
CA ILE A 2 62.69 -46.60 4.02
C ILE A 2 63.95 -46.15 3.32
N LEU A 3 63.91 -45.97 2.01
CA LEU A 3 65.06 -45.48 1.23
C LEU A 3 65.32 -44.02 1.63
N LYS A 4 66.47 -43.78 2.32
CA LYS A 4 66.96 -42.45 2.62
C LYS A 4 67.58 -41.85 1.33
N MET A 5 66.77 -41.09 0.59
CA MET A 5 67.31 -40.33 -0.55
C MET A 5 68.29 -39.27 -0.08
N LYS A 6 69.48 -39.20 -0.72
CA LYS A 6 70.47 -38.16 -0.47
C LYS A 6 69.90 -36.77 -0.81
N LYS A 7 70.25 -35.75 0.02
CA LYS A 7 69.80 -34.37 -0.05
C LYS A 7 69.85 -33.73 -1.46
N ASN A 8 70.74 -34.23 -2.32
CA ASN A 8 70.85 -33.78 -3.72
C ASN A 8 69.79 -34.40 -4.65
N GLY A 9 69.30 -35.62 -4.37
CA GLY A 9 68.27 -36.28 -5.15
C GLY A 9 66.89 -35.61 -4.98
N VAL A 10 66.59 -35.10 -3.76
CA VAL A 10 65.35 -34.37 -3.48
C VAL A 10 65.33 -33.02 -4.21
N LYS A 11 66.50 -32.32 -4.27
CA LYS A 11 66.57 -31.05 -5.02
C LYS A 11 66.35 -31.24 -6.52
N ALA A 12 66.96 -32.34 -7.08
CA ALA A 12 66.75 -32.66 -8.50
C ALA A 12 65.28 -33.00 -8.82
N LEU A 13 64.57 -33.71 -7.90
CA LEU A 13 63.22 -34.07 -8.08
C LEU A 13 62.30 -32.83 -8.06
N ILE A 14 62.56 -31.85 -7.17
CA ILE A 14 61.80 -30.58 -7.10
C ILE A 14 62.04 -29.76 -8.37
N VAL A 15 63.22 -29.68 -8.89
CA VAL A 15 63.55 -28.97 -10.13
C VAL A 15 62.77 -29.58 -11.32
N ILE A 16 62.79 -30.92 -11.41
CA ILE A 16 62.04 -31.63 -12.47
C ILE A 16 60.54 -31.36 -12.36
N LEU A 17 59.98 -31.36 -11.13
CA LEU A 17 58.53 -31.09 -10.91
C LEU A 17 58.16 -29.65 -11.33
N VAL A 18 58.99 -28.68 -11.02
CA VAL A 18 58.79 -27.26 -11.40
C VAL A 18 58.83 -27.11 -12.93
N ILE A 19 59.77 -27.78 -13.61
CA ILE A 19 59.89 -27.76 -15.07
C ILE A 19 58.64 -28.38 -15.70
N LEU A 20 58.12 -29.49 -15.16
CA LEU A 20 56.88 -30.14 -15.66
C LEU A 20 55.66 -29.24 -15.48
N ILE A 21 55.56 -28.50 -14.38
CA ILE A 21 54.45 -27.52 -14.15
C ILE A 21 54.55 -26.37 -15.17
N ILE A 22 55.73 -25.85 -15.44
CA ILE A 22 55.93 -24.78 -16.42
C ILE A 22 55.57 -25.29 -17.84
N ILE A 23 55.98 -26.50 -18.21
CA ILE A 23 55.64 -27.10 -19.52
C ILE A 23 54.12 -27.31 -19.62
N ALA A 24 53.46 -27.81 -18.57
CA ALA A 24 52.01 -27.96 -18.55
C ALA A 24 51.28 -26.62 -18.71
N GLY A 25 51.76 -25.56 -18.05
CA GLY A 25 51.23 -24.20 -18.17
C GLY A 25 51.36 -23.62 -19.59
N VAL A 26 52.52 -23.85 -20.24
CA VAL A 26 52.77 -23.41 -21.63
C VAL A 26 51.89 -24.17 -22.61
N VAL A 27 51.73 -25.50 -22.43
CA VAL A 27 50.86 -26.33 -23.29
C VAL A 27 49.40 -25.91 -23.13
N LEU A 28 48.96 -25.58 -21.92
CA LEU A 28 47.58 -25.10 -21.65
C LEU A 28 47.35 -23.74 -22.30
N ALA A 29 48.32 -22.81 -22.18
CA ALA A 29 48.28 -21.49 -22.81
C ALA A 29 48.29 -21.59 -24.34
N TYR A 30 49.08 -22.52 -24.92
CA TYR A 30 49.10 -22.78 -26.37
C TYR A 30 47.78 -23.37 -26.89
N LYS A 31 47.19 -24.30 -26.16
CA LYS A 31 45.85 -24.82 -26.51
C LYS A 31 44.80 -23.72 -26.50
N THR A 32 44.77 -22.89 -25.46
CA THR A 32 43.77 -21.80 -25.37
C THR A 32 43.95 -20.72 -26.44
N THR A 33 45.20 -20.56 -27.00
CA THR A 33 45.45 -19.65 -28.11
C THR A 33 45.12 -20.25 -29.49
N GLN A 34 45.22 -21.58 -29.63
CA GLN A 34 44.81 -22.28 -30.87
C GLN A 34 43.29 -22.38 -30.98
N ASP A 35 42.57 -22.61 -29.88
CA ASP A 35 41.10 -22.64 -29.87
C ASP A 35 40.47 -21.25 -30.19
N LYS A 36 41.26 -20.17 -30.09
CA LYS A 36 40.84 -18.83 -30.51
C LYS A 36 41.10 -18.50 -32.00
N LYS A 37 41.78 -19.38 -32.74
CA LYS A 37 42.16 -19.15 -34.15
C LYS A 37 41.37 -19.96 -35.18
N GLN A 38 40.48 -20.84 -34.76
CA GLN A 38 39.60 -21.59 -35.65
C GLN A 38 38.14 -21.34 -35.25
N THR A 39 37.57 -20.25 -35.76
CA THR A 39 36.19 -20.16 -36.21
C THR A 39 35.91 -18.71 -36.58
N GLU A 40 36.12 -18.35 -37.82
CA GLU A 40 35.27 -17.39 -38.50
C GLU A 40 34.65 -18.11 -39.70
N PRO A 41 33.34 -18.38 -39.68
CA PRO A 41 32.52 -18.22 -40.84
C PRO A 41 31.71 -16.95 -40.68
N VAL A 42 31.92 -16.03 -41.60
CA VAL A 42 31.01 -14.91 -41.86
C VAL A 42 29.61 -15.50 -42.07
N SER A 43 28.72 -15.27 -41.12
CA SER A 43 27.29 -15.41 -41.28
C SER A 43 26.65 -14.12 -40.77
N GLU A 44 26.13 -13.33 -41.69
CA GLU A 44 25.17 -12.27 -41.37
C GLU A 44 24.02 -12.86 -40.60
N ASN A 45 24.03 -12.69 -39.28
CA ASN A 45 22.85 -12.79 -38.46
C ASN A 45 22.80 -11.55 -37.57
N ASN A 46 21.89 -10.66 -37.90
CA ASN A 46 21.40 -9.61 -37.05
C ASN A 46 20.85 -10.20 -35.73
N ASN A 47 21.72 -10.63 -34.84
CA ASN A 47 21.35 -10.84 -33.46
C ASN A 47 21.32 -9.46 -32.79
N LEU A 48 20.17 -8.82 -32.88
CA LEU A 48 19.78 -7.81 -31.91
C LEU A 48 20.01 -8.44 -30.52
N ILE A 49 21.04 -7.97 -29.82
CA ILE A 49 21.19 -8.22 -28.39
C ILE A 49 19.99 -7.52 -27.77
N VAL A 50 18.89 -8.24 -27.63
CA VAL A 50 17.77 -7.78 -26.79
C VAL A 50 18.35 -7.71 -25.38
N ALA A 51 18.60 -6.49 -24.93
CA ALA A 51 18.90 -6.28 -23.52
C ALA A 51 17.84 -7.02 -22.70
N PRO A 52 18.18 -7.67 -21.58
CA PRO A 52 17.17 -8.29 -20.73
C PRO A 52 16.11 -7.25 -20.42
N VAL A 53 14.87 -7.50 -20.83
CA VAL A 53 13.74 -6.67 -20.43
C VAL A 53 13.62 -6.87 -18.94
N GLU A 54 14.00 -5.86 -18.15
CA GLU A 54 13.74 -5.88 -16.71
C GLU A 54 12.24 -6.05 -16.53
N GLU A 55 11.84 -7.15 -15.89
CA GLU A 55 10.44 -7.36 -15.52
C GLU A 55 10.00 -6.21 -14.63
N LYS A 56 9.01 -5.44 -15.09
CA LYS A 56 8.37 -4.43 -14.26
C LYS A 56 7.76 -5.11 -13.04
N LYS A 57 8.06 -4.60 -11.86
CA LYS A 57 7.48 -5.09 -10.60
C LYS A 57 6.56 -4.03 -10.02
N VAL A 58 5.45 -4.47 -9.43
CA VAL A 58 4.56 -3.60 -8.64
C VAL A 58 5.37 -2.90 -7.56
N GLN A 59 5.25 -1.58 -7.47
CA GLN A 59 6.04 -0.75 -6.56
C GLN A 59 5.31 -0.46 -5.24
N ILE A 60 4.00 -0.27 -5.29
CA ILE A 60 3.22 0.19 -4.14
C ILE A 60 3.12 -0.85 -3.02
N TYR A 61 3.27 -2.14 -3.33
CA TYR A 61 3.18 -3.23 -2.37
C TYR A 61 4.34 -4.21 -2.54
N GLN A 62 5.46 -3.92 -1.89
CA GLN A 62 6.68 -4.73 -2.01
C GLN A 62 7.20 -5.27 -0.68
N GLY A 63 8.03 -6.31 -0.79
CA GLY A 63 8.72 -6.91 0.34
C GLY A 63 7.79 -7.71 1.25
N ASN A 64 8.40 -8.30 2.27
CA ASN A 64 7.73 -9.17 3.24
C ASN A 64 7.47 -8.47 4.60
N ASN A 65 7.62 -7.15 4.67
CA ASN A 65 7.26 -6.42 5.89
C ASN A 65 5.77 -6.52 6.13
N ARG A 66 5.39 -6.79 7.36
CA ARG A 66 4.00 -6.73 7.80
C ARG A 66 3.50 -5.29 7.73
N PRO A 67 2.33 -5.00 7.14
CA PRO A 67 1.79 -3.66 7.10
C PRO A 67 1.54 -3.09 8.50
N ILE A 68 1.60 -1.77 8.61
CA ILE A 68 1.15 -1.03 9.79
C ILE A 68 -0.07 -0.23 9.40
N ALA A 69 -1.19 -0.42 10.09
CA ALA A 69 -2.43 0.34 9.93
C ALA A 69 -2.54 1.38 11.04
N VAL A 70 -2.66 2.66 10.69
CA VAL A 70 -2.73 3.77 11.64
C VAL A 70 -4.08 4.46 11.53
N MET A 71 -4.80 4.55 12.65
CA MET A 71 -6.04 5.32 12.73
C MET A 71 -5.77 6.81 12.70
N ILE A 72 -6.32 7.51 11.71
CA ILE A 72 -6.10 8.95 11.49
C ILE A 72 -7.42 9.71 11.68
N ASP A 73 -7.33 10.81 12.42
CA ASP A 73 -8.44 11.72 12.67
C ASP A 73 -8.77 12.54 11.42
N ASN A 74 -10.05 12.61 11.05
CA ASN A 74 -10.50 13.39 9.91
C ASN A 74 -11.41 14.57 10.31
N HIS A 75 -11.45 14.91 11.58
CA HIS A 75 -12.12 16.12 12.06
C HIS A 75 -11.41 17.37 11.52
N ASN A 76 -12.14 18.48 11.33
CA ASN A 76 -11.58 19.71 10.78
C ASN A 76 -10.39 20.27 11.60
N LEU A 77 -10.40 20.11 12.93
CA LEU A 77 -9.32 20.52 13.81
C LEU A 77 -8.07 19.63 13.72
N ALA A 78 -8.19 18.47 13.08
CA ALA A 78 -7.06 17.56 12.83
C ALA A 78 -6.29 17.91 11.55
N TRP A 79 -6.84 18.78 10.70
CA TRP A 79 -6.24 19.13 9.41
C TRP A 79 -5.04 20.07 9.57
N PRO A 80 -4.02 19.96 8.67
CA PRO A 80 -3.79 18.89 7.71
C PRO A 80 -3.38 17.58 8.40
N GLN A 81 -3.62 16.44 7.73
CA GLN A 81 -3.14 15.12 8.16
C GLN A 81 -1.79 14.80 7.50
N GLY A 82 -0.97 13.98 8.18
CA GLY A 82 0.31 13.51 7.66
C GLY A 82 0.30 12.02 7.34
N GLY A 83 1.04 11.66 6.29
CA GLY A 83 1.28 10.29 5.88
C GLY A 83 0.27 9.72 4.88
N LEU A 84 -0.71 10.50 4.41
CA LEU A 84 -1.73 9.98 3.49
C LEU A 84 -1.19 9.71 2.08
N ASN A 85 -0.19 10.47 1.63
CA ASN A 85 0.44 10.27 0.32
C ASN A 85 1.41 9.08 0.29
N GLU A 86 1.95 8.70 1.45
CA GLU A 86 2.91 7.60 1.60
C GLU A 86 2.23 6.27 1.91
N ALA A 87 0.94 6.29 2.26
CA ALA A 87 0.15 5.09 2.50
C ALA A 87 -0.15 4.37 1.17
N TYR A 88 0.04 3.03 1.12
CA TYR A 88 -0.36 2.26 -0.05
C TYR A 88 -1.88 2.12 -0.16
N MET A 89 -2.58 2.16 0.97
CA MET A 89 -4.03 2.08 1.05
C MET A 89 -4.57 2.93 2.19
N VAL A 90 -5.69 3.61 1.97
CA VAL A 90 -6.39 4.40 2.99
C VAL A 90 -7.86 4.02 2.97
N TYR A 91 -8.37 3.45 4.06
CA TYR A 91 -9.80 3.26 4.26
C TYR A 91 -10.42 4.50 4.88
N GLU A 92 -11.55 4.95 4.34
CA GLU A 92 -12.36 6.03 4.93
C GLU A 92 -13.75 5.51 5.25
N ILE A 93 -14.15 5.61 6.52
CA ILE A 93 -15.42 5.08 7.01
C ILE A 93 -16.05 6.10 7.95
N ILE A 94 -17.39 6.20 7.91
CA ILE A 94 -18.16 7.05 8.82
C ILE A 94 -17.94 6.64 10.29
N ALA A 95 -17.87 7.66 11.15
CA ALA A 95 -17.72 7.52 12.58
C ALA A 95 -18.80 8.33 13.32
N GLU A 96 -18.57 8.69 14.58
CA GLU A 96 -19.53 9.42 15.38
C GLU A 96 -19.77 10.83 14.83
N GLY A 97 -21.00 11.32 15.00
CA GLY A 97 -21.36 12.71 14.67
C GLY A 97 -21.38 13.04 13.18
N GLY A 98 -21.41 12.04 12.30
CA GLY A 98 -21.34 12.24 10.85
C GLY A 98 -19.95 12.56 10.32
N GLU A 99 -18.93 12.53 11.19
CA GLU A 99 -17.52 12.59 10.78
C GLU A 99 -17.06 11.26 10.19
N THR A 100 -15.98 11.27 9.40
CA THR A 100 -15.27 10.04 9.03
C THR A 100 -14.00 9.89 9.82
N ARG A 101 -13.44 8.69 9.81
CA ARG A 101 -12.04 8.42 10.17
C ARG A 101 -11.33 7.80 9.00
N LEU A 102 -10.02 7.96 8.99
CA LEU A 102 -9.14 7.30 8.04
C LEU A 102 -8.36 6.22 8.76
N MET A 103 -8.08 5.13 8.06
CA MET A 103 -7.08 4.15 8.45
C MET A 103 -6.07 4.05 7.31
N ALA A 104 -4.86 4.56 7.53
CA ALA A 104 -3.79 4.55 6.55
C ALA A 104 -2.86 3.36 6.79
N LEU A 105 -2.55 2.61 5.72
CA LEU A 105 -1.71 1.43 5.76
C LEU A 105 -0.36 1.70 5.09
N PHE A 106 0.70 1.33 5.79
CA PHE A 106 2.08 1.51 5.36
C PHE A 106 2.80 0.18 5.26
N LYS A 107 3.50 -0.06 4.15
CA LYS A 107 4.34 -1.25 3.94
C LYS A 107 5.69 -0.82 3.37
N GLY A 108 6.75 -0.96 4.17
CA GLY A 108 8.11 -0.57 3.77
C GLY A 108 8.36 0.95 3.65
N ALA A 109 7.35 1.79 3.85
CA ALA A 109 7.49 3.24 3.79
C ALA A 109 8.18 3.79 5.05
N ASN A 110 9.02 4.83 4.89
CA ASN A 110 9.59 5.60 5.99
C ASN A 110 8.86 6.95 6.08
N VAL A 111 7.95 7.07 7.05
CA VAL A 111 7.11 8.26 7.24
C VAL A 111 7.40 8.85 8.61
N GLU A 112 7.97 10.06 8.61
CA GLU A 112 8.44 10.73 9.84
C GLU A 112 7.29 11.26 10.72
N LYS A 113 6.15 11.61 10.12
CA LYS A 113 5.00 12.13 10.87
C LYS A 113 3.68 11.64 10.28
N ILE A 114 2.99 10.82 11.05
CA ILE A 114 1.68 10.25 10.73
C ILE A 114 0.66 10.76 11.74
N GLY A 115 -0.49 11.16 11.25
CA GLY A 115 -1.60 11.56 12.12
C GLY A 115 -2.32 12.83 11.71
N PRO A 116 -3.08 13.49 12.63
CA PRO A 116 -3.24 13.12 14.04
C PRO A 116 -3.85 11.73 14.22
N VAL A 117 -3.27 10.94 15.14
CA VAL A 117 -3.73 9.59 15.42
C VAL A 117 -4.98 9.61 16.28
N ARG A 118 -5.93 8.71 16.00
CA ARG A 118 -7.25 8.69 16.64
C ARG A 118 -7.65 7.31 17.14
N SER A 119 -8.76 7.29 17.90
CA SER A 119 -9.24 6.09 18.57
C SER A 119 -9.73 5.02 17.61
N ALA A 120 -9.45 3.77 17.96
CA ALA A 120 -9.94 2.57 17.29
C ALA A 120 -11.48 2.47 17.28
N ARG A 121 -12.00 1.90 16.20
CA ARG A 121 -13.39 1.47 16.08
C ARG A 121 -13.42 0.04 15.55
N HIS A 122 -14.34 -0.77 16.05
CA HIS A 122 -14.35 -2.21 15.83
C HIS A 122 -14.44 -2.62 14.35
N TYR A 123 -15.16 -1.87 13.52
CA TYR A 123 -15.29 -2.17 12.09
C TYR A 123 -14.02 -1.84 11.28
N PHE A 124 -13.10 -1.00 11.76
CA PHE A 124 -11.79 -0.83 11.14
C PHE A 124 -10.87 -2.03 11.37
N LEU A 125 -11.11 -2.80 12.43
CA LEU A 125 -10.33 -3.99 12.72
C LEU A 125 -10.50 -5.05 11.64
N ASP A 126 -11.67 -5.13 11.00
CA ASP A 126 -11.95 -6.07 9.93
C ASP A 126 -11.03 -5.81 8.72
N TYR A 127 -10.78 -4.55 8.43
CA TYR A 127 -9.89 -4.12 7.36
C TYR A 127 -8.40 -4.17 7.78
N ALA A 128 -8.09 -4.01 9.04
CA ALA A 128 -6.73 -4.24 9.55
C ALA A 128 -6.35 -5.73 9.51
N MET A 129 -7.29 -6.64 9.86
CA MET A 129 -7.08 -8.09 9.83
C MET A 129 -6.93 -8.61 8.40
N GLU A 130 -7.76 -8.16 7.45
CA GLU A 130 -7.63 -8.59 6.05
C GLU A 130 -6.26 -8.24 5.44
N ASN A 131 -5.64 -7.16 5.91
CA ASN A 131 -4.29 -6.73 5.51
C ASN A 131 -3.18 -7.33 6.38
N ASP A 132 -3.50 -8.20 7.35
CA ASP A 132 -2.53 -8.72 8.34
C ASP A 132 -1.72 -7.60 9.02
N ALA A 133 -2.33 -6.45 9.29
CA ALA A 133 -1.62 -5.28 9.76
C ALA A 133 -1.36 -5.29 11.27
N ILE A 134 -0.27 -4.65 11.71
CA ILE A 134 -0.11 -4.17 13.09
C ILE A 134 -0.93 -2.91 13.22
N TYR A 135 -1.82 -2.84 14.22
CA TYR A 135 -2.82 -1.79 14.32
C TYR A 135 -2.44 -0.71 15.32
N ALA A 136 -2.27 0.53 14.88
CA ALA A 136 -1.89 1.67 15.73
C ALA A 136 -3.06 2.64 15.89
N HIS A 137 -3.35 3.02 17.13
CA HIS A 137 -4.47 3.89 17.48
C HIS A 137 -4.15 4.73 18.71
N PHE A 138 -4.97 5.72 19.01
CA PHE A 138 -4.87 6.50 20.25
C PHE A 138 -6.19 6.44 21.02
N GLY A 139 -6.30 5.47 21.94
CA GLY A 139 -7.53 5.09 22.61
C GLY A 139 -8.50 4.31 21.71
N GLU A 140 -9.60 3.85 22.27
CA GLU A 140 -10.53 2.94 21.58
C GLU A 140 -11.98 3.06 22.10
N SER A 141 -12.93 2.54 21.33
CA SER A 141 -14.29 2.27 21.82
C SER A 141 -14.32 0.95 22.61
N PRO A 142 -15.28 0.77 23.53
CA PRO A 142 -15.43 -0.50 24.24
C PRO A 142 -15.56 -1.71 23.32
N GLN A 143 -16.26 -1.55 22.17
CA GLN A 143 -16.41 -2.58 21.16
C GLN A 143 -15.07 -2.92 20.49
N ALA A 144 -14.28 -1.90 20.12
CA ALA A 144 -12.95 -2.12 19.56
C ALA A 144 -12.02 -2.82 20.55
N LYS A 145 -12.03 -2.44 21.83
CA LYS A 145 -11.25 -3.09 22.89
C LYS A 145 -11.60 -4.58 23.03
N SER A 146 -12.90 -4.89 23.06
CA SER A 146 -13.40 -6.26 23.11
C SER A 146 -12.94 -7.08 21.92
N ASP A 147 -13.05 -6.50 20.70
CA ASP A 147 -12.69 -7.21 19.47
C ASP A 147 -11.17 -7.37 19.30
N MET A 148 -10.35 -6.37 19.67
CA MET A 148 -8.88 -6.50 19.66
C MET A 148 -8.44 -7.67 20.54
N SER A 149 -9.03 -7.82 21.71
CA SER A 149 -8.77 -8.97 22.60
C SER A 149 -9.26 -10.29 22.00
N LYS A 150 -10.50 -10.31 21.48
CA LYS A 150 -11.14 -11.52 20.91
C LYS A 150 -10.36 -12.08 19.73
N PHE A 151 -9.87 -11.23 18.83
CA PHE A 151 -9.15 -11.61 17.62
C PHE A 151 -7.62 -11.61 17.79
N SER A 152 -7.14 -11.37 19.03
CA SER A 152 -5.69 -11.30 19.34
C SER A 152 -4.93 -10.37 18.40
N ILE A 153 -5.51 -9.19 18.12
CA ILE A 153 -4.91 -8.20 17.22
C ILE A 153 -3.65 -7.65 17.86
N HIS A 154 -2.57 -7.62 17.10
CA HIS A 154 -1.34 -6.93 17.49
C HIS A 154 -1.57 -5.42 17.38
N ASP A 155 -1.84 -4.77 18.51
CA ASP A 155 -2.11 -3.34 18.58
C ASP A 155 -1.04 -2.53 19.32
N ILE A 156 -0.93 -1.26 18.96
CA ILE A 156 -0.08 -0.25 19.62
C ILE A 156 -0.98 0.90 20.03
N ASP A 157 -1.29 0.97 21.34
CA ASP A 157 -2.15 2.01 21.90
C ASP A 157 -1.35 3.24 22.31
N GLY A 158 -1.66 4.36 21.70
CA GLY A 158 -1.03 5.64 21.97
C GLY A 158 -1.34 6.21 23.36
N ILE A 159 -2.40 5.76 24.07
CA ILE A 159 -2.63 6.14 25.47
C ILE A 159 -1.54 5.52 26.37
N ALA A 160 -1.20 4.27 26.11
CA ALA A 160 -0.17 3.56 26.89
C ALA A 160 1.26 4.02 26.52
N GLU A 161 1.46 4.53 25.30
CA GLU A 161 2.78 4.88 24.76
C GLU A 161 2.92 6.37 24.41
N ASP A 162 2.10 7.26 25.07
CA ASP A 162 2.22 8.73 24.91
C ASP A 162 3.57 9.21 25.46
N GLY A 163 4.24 10.08 24.71
CA GLY A 163 5.59 10.57 25.02
C GLY A 163 6.74 9.65 24.60
N THR A 164 6.46 8.44 24.07
CA THR A 164 7.46 7.49 23.57
C THR A 164 7.25 7.16 22.10
N THR A 165 6.35 6.24 21.77
CA THR A 165 5.98 5.87 20.40
C THR A 165 5.10 6.92 19.75
N PHE A 166 4.29 7.61 20.55
CA PHE A 166 3.49 8.75 20.11
C PHE A 166 3.97 10.02 20.80
N TRP A 167 3.70 11.17 20.17
CA TRP A 167 3.96 12.49 20.77
C TRP A 167 2.83 13.46 20.49
N ARG A 168 2.77 14.52 21.31
CA ARG A 168 1.79 15.60 21.11
C ARG A 168 2.40 16.74 20.35
N VAL A 169 1.79 17.12 19.24
CA VAL A 169 2.20 18.31 18.49
C VAL A 169 1.63 19.57 19.13
N LYS A 170 2.34 20.70 18.96
CA LYS A 170 1.99 21.99 19.57
C LYS A 170 1.10 22.86 18.69
N ASP A 171 1.09 22.60 17.38
CA ASP A 171 0.30 23.34 16.37
C ASP A 171 -1.17 22.90 16.30
N LYS A 172 -1.54 21.90 17.09
CA LYS A 172 -2.92 21.39 17.22
C LYS A 172 -3.27 21.17 18.69
N SER A 173 -4.57 21.20 18.99
CA SER A 173 -5.09 20.98 20.34
C SER A 173 -5.57 19.55 20.55
N ALA A 174 -5.48 19.05 21.78
CA ALA A 174 -6.08 17.77 22.13
C ALA A 174 -7.60 17.81 21.92
N PRO A 175 -8.19 16.71 21.44
CA PRO A 175 -7.67 15.39 21.19
C PRO A 175 -7.08 15.20 19.77
N HIS A 176 -6.90 16.24 18.98
CA HIS A 176 -6.53 16.25 17.56
C HIS A 176 -5.03 16.44 17.33
N ASN A 177 -4.18 16.06 18.27
CA ASN A 177 -2.75 16.43 18.29
C ASN A 177 -1.76 15.30 18.56
N ALA A 178 -2.19 14.04 18.51
CA ALA A 178 -1.29 12.90 18.65
C ALA A 178 -0.65 12.56 17.29
N ALA A 179 0.65 12.41 17.25
CA ALA A 179 1.39 11.98 16.06
C ALA A 179 2.28 10.78 16.37
N THR A 180 2.67 10.05 15.33
CA THR A 180 3.62 8.94 15.37
C THR A 180 4.46 8.91 14.09
N SER A 181 5.36 7.92 13.96
CA SER A 181 6.12 7.63 12.73
C SER A 181 6.20 6.13 12.51
N THR A 182 6.46 5.72 11.27
CA THR A 182 6.66 4.29 10.96
C THR A 182 7.82 3.69 11.74
N GLU A 183 8.91 4.43 11.92
CA GLU A 183 10.07 4.00 12.71
C GLU A 183 9.68 3.69 14.16
N LYS A 184 8.98 4.62 14.83
CA LYS A 184 8.55 4.45 16.22
C LYS A 184 7.57 3.28 16.38
N LEU A 185 6.64 3.11 15.45
CA LEU A 185 5.69 2.00 15.47
C LEU A 185 6.39 0.65 15.25
N LEU A 186 7.35 0.56 14.33
CA LEU A 186 8.15 -0.64 14.14
C LEU A 186 9.01 -0.97 15.37
N GLN A 187 9.57 0.05 16.03
CA GLN A 187 10.34 -0.17 17.25
C GLN A 187 9.44 -0.68 18.40
N SER A 188 8.25 -0.09 18.58
CA SER A 188 7.27 -0.56 19.55
C SER A 188 6.84 -2.01 19.27
N ALA A 189 6.55 -2.34 17.99
CA ALA A 189 6.19 -3.69 17.59
C ALA A 189 7.30 -4.72 17.94
N LYS A 190 8.57 -4.37 17.71
CA LYS A 190 9.73 -5.19 18.11
C LYS A 190 9.81 -5.37 19.63
N ASN A 191 9.64 -4.29 20.38
CA ASN A 191 9.69 -4.33 21.85
C ASN A 191 8.56 -5.20 22.44
N LYS A 192 7.41 -5.27 21.76
CA LYS A 192 6.27 -6.13 22.10
C LYS A 192 6.42 -7.57 21.56
N ASN A 193 7.52 -7.89 20.89
CA ASN A 193 7.75 -9.16 20.21
C ASN A 193 6.67 -9.52 19.17
N TYR A 194 6.09 -8.53 18.52
CA TYR A 194 5.14 -8.76 17.44
C TYR A 194 5.86 -9.26 16.18
N ARG A 195 5.19 -10.14 15.44
CA ARG A 195 5.65 -10.55 14.12
C ARG A 195 5.67 -9.32 13.20
N THR A 196 6.80 -9.03 12.57
CA THR A 196 7.02 -7.87 11.69
C THR A 196 7.07 -8.23 10.20
N THR A 197 6.93 -9.51 9.86
CA THR A 197 6.89 -10.01 8.49
C THR A 197 5.53 -10.62 8.18
N SER A 198 5.10 -10.54 6.93
CA SER A 198 3.89 -11.16 6.41
C SER A 198 4.17 -11.72 5.02
N THR A 199 3.60 -12.90 4.74
CA THR A 199 3.56 -13.49 3.39
C THR A 199 2.17 -13.32 2.76
N LYS A 200 1.26 -12.58 3.43
CA LYS A 200 -0.08 -12.34 2.91
C LYS A 200 0.01 -11.40 1.71
N GLU A 201 -0.60 -11.79 0.61
CA GLU A 201 -0.69 -10.97 -0.58
C GLU A 201 -1.52 -9.70 -0.32
N SER A 202 -1.42 -8.72 -1.20
CA SER A 202 -2.27 -7.53 -1.13
C SER A 202 -3.74 -7.92 -1.30
N VAL A 203 -4.62 -7.21 -0.59
CA VAL A 203 -6.08 -7.28 -0.79
C VAL A 203 -6.47 -6.85 -2.21
N LEU A 204 -5.66 -6.00 -2.85
CA LEU A 204 -5.87 -5.53 -4.21
C LEU A 204 -4.87 -6.19 -5.16
N ASN A 205 -5.37 -6.66 -6.30
CA ASN A 205 -4.57 -7.26 -7.37
C ASN A 205 -3.86 -6.15 -8.18
N TYR A 206 -2.79 -5.58 -7.61
CA TYR A 206 -1.97 -4.57 -8.29
C TYR A 206 -1.22 -5.17 -9.47
N VAL A 207 -1.24 -4.48 -10.60
CA VAL A 207 -0.56 -4.90 -11.83
C VAL A 207 0.39 -3.82 -12.34
N THR A 208 1.42 -4.25 -13.08
CA THR A 208 2.43 -3.37 -13.66
C THR A 208 2.01 -2.72 -14.97
N ASP A 209 1.10 -3.38 -15.70
CA ASP A 209 0.54 -2.86 -16.93
C ASP A 209 -0.61 -1.90 -16.63
N GLU A 210 -0.65 -0.78 -17.34
CA GLU A 210 -1.64 0.26 -17.07
C GLU A 210 -3.07 -0.22 -17.40
N VAL A 211 -3.96 -0.08 -16.42
CA VAL A 211 -5.39 -0.37 -16.52
C VAL A 211 -6.14 0.92 -16.84
N ASN A 212 -6.77 1.01 -18.00
CA ASN A 212 -7.44 2.23 -18.46
C ASN A 212 -8.97 2.16 -18.42
N LEU A 213 -9.58 1.04 -18.01
CA LEU A 213 -11.03 0.86 -17.92
C LEU A 213 -11.75 1.33 -19.19
N GLU A 214 -11.38 0.81 -20.35
CA GLU A 214 -11.79 1.33 -21.66
C GLU A 214 -13.32 1.44 -21.81
N ASN A 215 -14.07 0.46 -21.29
CA ASN A 215 -15.54 0.45 -21.28
C ASN A 215 -16.17 1.21 -20.09
N GLY A 216 -15.34 1.85 -19.25
CA GLY A 216 -15.78 2.61 -18.10
C GLY A 216 -16.40 3.95 -18.46
N GLN A 217 -17.35 4.44 -17.65
CA GLN A 217 -17.86 5.79 -17.76
C GLN A 217 -16.76 6.82 -17.42
N GLY A 218 -16.81 8.02 -18.00
CA GLY A 218 -15.93 9.10 -17.62
C GLY A 218 -16.05 9.46 -16.13
N ALA A 219 -14.93 9.74 -15.49
CA ALA A 219 -14.84 10.01 -14.05
C ALA A 219 -13.77 11.06 -13.74
N ILE A 220 -13.91 12.25 -14.34
CA ILE A 220 -12.96 13.35 -14.05
C ILE A 220 -13.22 14.01 -12.69
N SER A 221 -14.42 13.83 -12.15
CA SER A 221 -14.80 14.30 -10.81
C SER A 221 -15.65 13.23 -10.12
N VAL A 222 -15.34 12.93 -8.87
CA VAL A 222 -16.06 11.96 -8.05
C VAL A 222 -16.39 12.60 -6.71
N THR A 223 -17.68 12.77 -6.42
CA THR A 223 -18.15 13.36 -5.16
C THR A 223 -18.85 12.31 -4.31
N ILE A 224 -18.39 12.14 -3.08
CA ILE A 224 -18.81 11.09 -2.15
C ILE A 224 -19.34 11.73 -0.87
N PRO A 225 -20.65 11.80 -0.66
CA PRO A 225 -21.24 12.31 0.57
C PRO A 225 -21.37 11.18 1.62
N HIS A 226 -20.39 11.03 2.49
CA HIS A 226 -20.50 10.14 3.65
C HIS A 226 -21.58 10.60 4.63
N SER A 227 -21.73 11.91 4.77
CA SER A 227 -22.75 12.57 5.57
C SER A 227 -22.96 14.01 5.07
N THR A 228 -23.84 14.76 5.70
CA THR A 228 -23.99 16.21 5.45
C THR A 228 -22.76 17.03 5.85
N LEU A 229 -21.95 16.53 6.78
CA LEU A 229 -20.73 17.20 7.26
C LEU A 229 -19.49 16.77 6.49
N GLN A 230 -19.48 15.52 6.02
CA GLN A 230 -18.30 14.93 5.38
C GLN A 230 -18.59 14.55 3.94
N VAL A 231 -18.33 15.51 3.06
CA VAL A 231 -18.36 15.33 1.61
C VAL A 231 -16.94 15.34 1.09
N VAL A 232 -16.55 14.27 0.43
CA VAL A 232 -15.24 14.10 -0.22
C VAL A 232 -15.41 14.27 -1.71
N LYS A 233 -14.47 14.97 -2.34
CA LYS A 233 -14.40 15.12 -3.78
C LYS A 233 -13.01 14.75 -4.27
N TYR A 234 -12.96 14.00 -5.35
CA TYR A 234 -11.77 13.69 -6.10
C TYR A 234 -11.84 14.33 -7.47
N VAL A 235 -10.78 15.00 -7.90
CA VAL A 235 -10.67 15.62 -9.22
C VAL A 235 -9.48 15.01 -9.93
N TYR A 236 -9.71 14.49 -11.13
CA TYR A 236 -8.69 13.84 -11.93
C TYR A 236 -7.71 14.86 -12.49
N ASP A 237 -6.43 14.65 -12.21
CA ASP A 237 -5.30 15.32 -12.83
C ASP A 237 -4.80 14.42 -13.97
N GLU A 238 -5.10 14.82 -15.21
CA GLU A 238 -4.78 14.06 -16.42
C GLU A 238 -3.27 14.01 -16.67
N GLU A 239 -2.53 15.06 -16.34
CA GLU A 239 -1.08 15.13 -16.54
C GLU A 239 -0.34 14.14 -15.66
N ASN A 240 -0.71 14.08 -14.37
CA ASN A 240 -0.09 13.19 -13.39
C ASN A 240 -0.82 11.84 -13.26
N LYS A 241 -1.97 11.66 -13.91
CA LYS A 241 -2.81 10.46 -13.86
C LYS A 241 -3.18 10.03 -12.44
N VAL A 242 -3.52 10.98 -11.60
CA VAL A 242 -3.95 10.79 -10.21
C VAL A 242 -5.21 11.61 -9.91
N TYR A 243 -5.86 11.31 -8.81
CA TYR A 243 -6.97 12.09 -8.31
C TYR A 243 -6.51 12.97 -7.15
N GLU A 244 -6.69 14.27 -7.26
CA GLU A 244 -6.53 15.21 -6.15
C GLU A 244 -7.71 15.13 -5.20
N ARG A 245 -7.44 15.04 -3.90
CA ARG A 245 -8.47 14.91 -2.88
C ARG A 245 -8.85 16.24 -2.27
N TYR A 246 -10.15 16.49 -2.22
CA TYR A 246 -10.80 17.59 -1.55
C TYR A 246 -11.80 17.06 -0.51
N ALA A 247 -11.91 17.71 0.61
CA ALA A 247 -12.99 17.47 1.56
C ALA A 247 -13.35 18.78 2.23
N ARG A 248 -14.60 18.91 2.68
CA ARG A 248 -15.10 20.16 3.28
C ARG A 248 -14.87 21.39 2.38
N ASN A 249 -15.00 21.22 1.06
CA ASN A 249 -14.76 22.23 0.02
C ASN A 249 -13.35 22.82 0.02
N LYS A 250 -12.35 22.09 0.54
CA LYS A 250 -10.95 22.51 0.55
C LYS A 250 -10.06 21.38 0.02
N SER A 251 -9.00 21.75 -0.73
CA SER A 251 -7.93 20.82 -1.10
C SER A 251 -7.29 20.28 0.17
N GLN A 252 -7.26 18.97 0.31
CA GLN A 252 -6.58 18.35 1.45
C GLN A 252 -5.08 18.37 1.21
N LYS A 253 -4.34 18.84 2.20
CA LYS A 253 -2.88 18.94 2.14
C LYS A 253 -2.25 17.96 3.12
N ASP A 254 -1.11 17.43 2.74
CA ASP A 254 -0.28 16.65 3.65
C ASP A 254 0.43 17.57 4.66
N TRP A 255 0.47 17.16 5.91
CA TRP A 255 0.97 17.95 7.04
C TRP A 255 2.47 18.26 6.96
N THR A 256 3.24 17.37 6.34
CA THR A 256 4.71 17.48 6.30
C THR A 256 5.17 18.18 5.02
N SER A 257 4.67 17.72 3.87
CA SER A 257 5.11 18.20 2.56
C SER A 257 4.33 19.42 2.06
N GLY A 258 3.13 19.69 2.61
CA GLY A 258 2.22 20.71 2.11
C GLY A 258 1.63 20.40 0.71
N LYS A 259 1.98 19.26 0.11
CA LYS A 259 1.44 18.83 -1.18
C LYS A 259 -0.03 18.45 -1.06
N THR A 260 -0.77 18.52 -2.15
CA THR A 260 -2.13 17.97 -2.20
C THR A 260 -2.10 16.46 -1.95
N VAL A 261 -3.08 15.95 -1.19
CA VAL A 261 -3.29 14.53 -1.04
C VAL A 261 -3.85 13.99 -2.35
N THR A 262 -3.18 13.00 -2.92
CA THR A 262 -3.54 12.39 -4.20
C THR A 262 -3.71 10.88 -4.07
N THR A 263 -4.42 10.29 -5.01
CA THR A 263 -4.52 8.83 -5.13
C THR A 263 -4.58 8.38 -6.59
N LYS A 264 -3.96 7.24 -6.89
CA LYS A 264 -4.04 6.61 -8.21
C LYS A 264 -5.38 5.94 -8.42
N ASN A 265 -5.89 5.29 -7.38
CA ASN A 265 -7.09 4.47 -7.45
C ASN A 265 -8.10 4.89 -6.38
N ILE A 266 -9.38 4.78 -6.70
CA ILE A 266 -10.48 4.93 -5.75
C ILE A 266 -11.35 3.69 -5.85
N ILE A 267 -11.63 3.07 -4.72
CA ILE A 267 -12.64 2.01 -4.60
C ILE A 267 -13.75 2.53 -3.72
N ILE A 268 -14.99 2.37 -4.15
CA ILE A 268 -16.18 2.72 -3.37
C ILE A 268 -16.92 1.42 -3.08
N THR A 269 -17.27 1.19 -1.81
CA THR A 269 -18.14 0.09 -1.37
C THR A 269 -19.34 0.68 -0.66
N PHE A 270 -20.55 0.33 -1.08
CA PHE A 270 -21.78 0.74 -0.43
C PHE A 270 -22.16 -0.25 0.66
N CYS A 271 -22.12 0.20 1.91
CA CYS A 271 -22.30 -0.64 3.08
C CYS A 271 -23.28 0.02 4.06
N ASP A 272 -24.16 -0.79 4.67
CA ASP A 272 -25.12 -0.29 5.65
C ASP A 272 -24.41 0.04 6.97
N ASN A 273 -24.54 1.29 7.41
CA ASN A 273 -24.07 1.73 8.72
C ASN A 273 -25.26 2.11 9.60
N TYR A 274 -25.11 1.91 10.90
CA TYR A 274 -26.15 2.18 11.88
C TYR A 274 -25.55 2.67 13.20
N THR A 275 -26.34 3.42 13.96
CA THR A 275 -25.95 3.86 15.29
C THR A 275 -26.13 2.72 16.28
N LEU A 276 -25.08 2.42 17.05
CA LEU A 276 -25.13 1.42 18.11
C LEU A 276 -25.95 1.94 19.28
N ALA A 277 -26.84 1.09 19.79
CA ALA A 277 -27.48 1.31 21.08
C ALA A 277 -26.47 0.98 22.20
N ASP A 278 -25.66 1.96 22.62
CA ASP A 278 -24.72 1.80 23.71
C ASP A 278 -25.11 2.62 24.95
N LYS A 279 -24.67 2.16 26.12
CA LYS A 279 -25.01 2.78 27.41
C LYS A 279 -24.53 4.23 27.55
N GLU A 280 -23.49 4.61 26.80
CA GLU A 280 -22.92 5.95 26.85
C GLU A 280 -23.59 6.94 25.90
N ASN A 281 -24.42 6.43 24.97
CA ASN A 281 -25.15 7.21 23.95
C ASN A 281 -24.26 8.22 23.17
N LYS A 282 -23.05 7.77 22.82
CA LYS A 282 -22.05 8.61 22.11
C LYS A 282 -22.23 8.61 20.59
N GLY A 283 -23.32 8.02 20.07
CA GLY A 283 -23.57 7.93 18.64
C GLY A 283 -22.58 7.05 17.88
N ARG A 284 -21.97 6.05 18.58
CA ARG A 284 -21.04 5.12 17.95
C ARG A 284 -21.70 4.37 16.81
N GLN A 285 -20.97 4.13 15.74
CA GLN A 285 -21.48 3.47 14.54
C GLN A 285 -21.14 1.97 14.57
N GLY A 286 -22.03 1.19 13.97
CA GLY A 286 -21.78 -0.17 13.54
C GLY A 286 -21.84 -0.24 12.01
N LEU A 287 -21.26 -1.28 11.43
CA LEU A 287 -21.16 -1.48 9.99
C LEU A 287 -21.57 -2.92 9.66
N LYS A 288 -22.41 -3.10 8.64
CA LYS A 288 -22.73 -4.43 8.11
C LYS A 288 -21.88 -4.67 6.87
N ASN A 289 -20.60 -4.95 7.08
CA ASN A 289 -19.59 -5.08 6.02
C ASN A 289 -19.26 -6.53 5.65
N ILE A 290 -20.02 -7.50 6.13
CA ILE A 290 -19.90 -8.91 5.73
C ILE A 290 -21.00 -9.24 4.75
N GLY A 291 -20.63 -9.70 3.55
CA GLY A 291 -21.54 -10.01 2.45
C GLY A 291 -21.04 -9.52 1.09
N THR A 292 -21.95 -9.39 0.15
CA THR A 292 -21.69 -8.87 -1.20
C THR A 292 -22.31 -7.49 -1.36
N PHE A 293 -21.52 -6.51 -1.76
CA PHE A 293 -21.91 -5.12 -1.87
C PHE A 293 -21.66 -4.60 -3.29
N ASP A 294 -22.47 -3.64 -3.71
CA ASP A 294 -22.20 -2.87 -4.92
C ASP A 294 -21.10 -1.85 -4.65
N GLY A 295 -20.36 -1.50 -5.69
CA GLY A 295 -19.30 -0.53 -5.59
C GLY A 295 -18.85 0.02 -6.95
N TYR A 296 -17.80 0.81 -6.89
CA TYR A 296 -17.10 1.32 -8.07
C TYR A 296 -15.61 1.15 -7.90
N TYR A 297 -14.94 0.82 -9.01
CA TYR A 297 -13.50 1.00 -9.16
C TYR A 297 -13.25 2.15 -10.13
N ILE A 298 -12.38 3.09 -9.73
CA ILE A 298 -12.13 4.34 -10.45
C ILE A 298 -10.63 4.55 -10.55
N THR A 299 -10.13 4.73 -11.75
CA THR A 299 -8.73 5.01 -12.07
C THR A 299 -8.62 5.68 -13.45
N ASN A 300 -7.57 6.42 -13.70
CA ASN A 300 -7.27 7.03 -15.01
C ASN A 300 -8.45 7.78 -15.65
N GLY A 301 -9.21 8.55 -14.85
CA GLY A 301 -10.34 9.34 -15.34
C GLY A 301 -11.58 8.53 -15.72
N LYS A 302 -11.64 7.24 -15.36
CA LYS A 302 -12.72 6.32 -15.70
C LYS A 302 -13.19 5.53 -14.49
N ALA A 303 -14.44 5.05 -14.53
CA ALA A 303 -15.08 4.26 -13.49
C ALA A 303 -15.84 3.07 -14.06
N ILE A 304 -15.78 1.93 -13.39
CA ILE A 304 -16.62 0.75 -13.62
C ILE A 304 -17.38 0.39 -12.34
N LYS A 305 -18.54 -0.25 -12.50
CA LYS A 305 -19.24 -0.90 -11.40
C LYS A 305 -18.55 -2.19 -11.02
N ILE A 306 -18.49 -2.48 -9.72
CA ILE A 306 -17.90 -3.70 -9.19
C ILE A 306 -18.75 -4.32 -8.10
N LYS A 307 -18.46 -5.57 -7.74
CA LYS A 307 -18.91 -6.23 -6.52
C LYS A 307 -17.75 -6.28 -5.53
N CYS A 308 -18.05 -5.96 -4.27
CA CYS A 308 -17.12 -6.04 -3.16
C CYS A 308 -17.63 -7.16 -2.25
N ILE A 309 -16.85 -8.25 -2.12
CA ILE A 309 -17.27 -9.49 -1.47
C ILE A 309 -16.38 -9.72 -0.26
N LYS A 310 -16.94 -9.66 0.94
CA LYS A 310 -16.26 -9.95 2.20
C LYS A 310 -17.02 -11.07 2.92
N GLU A 311 -16.42 -12.24 3.02
CA GLU A 311 -17.10 -13.43 3.53
C GLU A 311 -17.07 -13.52 5.05
N ASP A 312 -16.00 -13.04 5.69
CA ASP A 312 -15.87 -12.94 7.14
C ASP A 312 -15.00 -11.72 7.52
N ARG A 313 -14.92 -11.43 8.80
CA ARG A 313 -14.27 -10.24 9.36
C ARG A 313 -12.76 -10.20 9.09
N ASP A 314 -12.08 -11.35 9.08
CA ASP A 314 -10.63 -11.50 8.87
C ASP A 314 -10.26 -12.00 7.46
N GLU A 315 -11.25 -12.36 6.65
CA GLU A 315 -11.06 -12.71 5.25
C GLU A 315 -10.80 -11.48 4.39
N GLN A 316 -10.01 -11.64 3.34
CA GLN A 316 -9.74 -10.56 2.39
C GLN A 316 -10.97 -10.24 1.55
N THR A 317 -11.27 -8.96 1.40
CA THR A 317 -12.31 -8.50 0.49
C THR A 317 -11.88 -8.77 -0.95
N ARG A 318 -12.72 -9.46 -1.73
CA ARG A 318 -12.54 -9.61 -3.17
C ARG A 318 -13.29 -8.52 -3.90
N TYR A 319 -12.66 -7.97 -4.91
CA TYR A 319 -13.25 -6.95 -5.78
C TYR A 319 -13.37 -7.51 -7.18
N GLU A 320 -14.59 -7.66 -7.67
CA GLU A 320 -14.90 -8.33 -8.93
C GLU A 320 -15.68 -7.38 -9.86
N ASP A 321 -15.45 -7.51 -11.18
CA ASP A 321 -16.32 -6.87 -12.17
C ASP A 321 -17.72 -7.52 -12.19
N LEU A 322 -18.62 -7.04 -13.05
CA LEU A 322 -19.97 -7.58 -13.11
C LEU A 322 -20.04 -8.97 -13.78
N GLU A 323 -18.96 -9.41 -14.43
CA GLU A 323 -18.79 -10.75 -14.98
C GLU A 323 -18.20 -11.75 -13.98
N GLY A 324 -17.77 -11.27 -12.78
CA GLY A 324 -17.19 -12.09 -11.71
C GLY A 324 -15.68 -12.30 -11.83
N ASN A 325 -14.99 -11.50 -12.63
CA ASN A 325 -13.54 -11.53 -12.71
C ASN A 325 -12.97 -10.57 -11.66
N GLU A 326 -11.90 -10.98 -10.99
CA GLU A 326 -11.15 -10.09 -10.08
C GLU A 326 -10.61 -8.88 -10.86
N ILE A 327 -10.84 -7.67 -10.32
CA ILE A 327 -10.36 -6.44 -10.94
C ILE A 327 -8.84 -6.33 -10.84
N LYS A 328 -8.21 -5.88 -11.91
CA LYS A 328 -6.79 -5.45 -11.91
C LYS A 328 -6.72 -4.00 -11.47
N VAL A 329 -5.80 -3.70 -10.56
CA VAL A 329 -5.65 -2.35 -9.97
C VAL A 329 -4.31 -1.75 -10.39
N ASN A 330 -4.32 -0.50 -10.84
CA ASN A 330 -3.10 0.21 -11.22
C ASN A 330 -2.12 0.29 -10.05
N ASP A 331 -0.84 0.08 -10.31
CA ASP A 331 0.23 0.30 -9.34
C ASP A 331 0.23 1.75 -8.86
N GLY A 332 -0.03 1.96 -7.59
CA GLY A 332 -0.19 3.25 -6.94
C GLY A 332 -1.12 3.18 -5.73
N ASN A 333 -1.11 4.22 -4.92
CA ASN A 333 -1.93 4.29 -3.71
C ASN A 333 -3.43 4.24 -4.02
N THR A 334 -4.19 3.68 -3.09
CA THR A 334 -5.63 3.47 -3.24
C THR A 334 -6.40 4.00 -2.04
N PHE A 335 -7.44 4.82 -2.29
CA PHE A 335 -8.42 5.18 -1.26
C PHE A 335 -9.64 4.28 -1.40
N VAL A 336 -9.97 3.56 -0.32
CA VAL A 336 -11.16 2.71 -0.21
C VAL A 336 -12.22 3.46 0.61
N GLN A 337 -13.29 3.82 -0.04
CA GLN A 337 -14.39 4.61 0.51
C GLN A 337 -15.54 3.68 0.89
N ILE A 338 -15.73 3.42 2.19
CA ILE A 338 -16.87 2.64 2.68
C ILE A 338 -17.99 3.60 2.96
N CYS A 339 -18.95 3.66 2.05
CA CYS A 339 -20.01 4.64 2.02
C CYS A 339 -21.32 4.08 2.53
N PRO A 340 -22.19 4.88 3.18
CA PRO A 340 -23.56 4.50 3.44
C PRO A 340 -24.28 4.10 2.14
N ILE A 341 -25.15 3.09 2.18
CA ILE A 341 -25.95 2.67 1.01
C ILE A 341 -26.76 3.84 0.43
N ALA A 342 -27.22 4.75 1.28
CA ALA A 342 -27.97 5.93 0.86
C ALA A 342 -27.10 7.07 0.28
N ALA A 343 -25.78 6.92 0.27
CA ALA A 343 -24.88 7.94 -0.26
C ALA A 343 -25.12 8.13 -1.78
N LYS A 344 -25.43 9.36 -2.16
CA LYS A 344 -25.61 9.73 -3.57
C LYS A 344 -24.25 10.11 -4.14
N VAL A 345 -23.46 9.12 -4.51
CA VAL A 345 -22.18 9.32 -5.18
C VAL A 345 -22.43 9.90 -6.57
N MET A 346 -21.73 10.98 -6.90
CA MET A 346 -21.75 11.59 -8.23
C MET A 346 -20.43 11.34 -8.93
N ILE A 347 -20.49 10.78 -10.12
CA ILE A 347 -19.34 10.53 -11.00
C ILE A 347 -19.58 11.29 -12.28
N GLU A 348 -18.72 12.27 -12.58
CA GLU A 348 -18.90 13.21 -13.67
C GLU A 348 -17.89 12.93 -14.79
N ALA A 349 -18.39 12.80 -16.01
CA ALA A 349 -17.58 12.70 -17.23
C ALA A 349 -17.04 14.07 -17.65
N PRO A 350 -16.02 14.10 -18.54
CA PRO A 350 -15.64 15.34 -19.22
C PRO A 350 -16.83 16.00 -19.90
N VAL A 351 -16.93 17.33 -19.78
CA VAL A 351 -17.93 18.09 -20.55
C VAL A 351 -17.46 18.08 -22.01
N GLU A 352 -18.20 17.43 -22.89
CA GLU A 352 -17.97 17.54 -24.33
C GLU A 352 -18.15 19.01 -24.74
N THR A 353 -17.07 19.68 -25.09
CA THR A 353 -17.17 21.00 -25.73
C THR A 353 -17.71 20.76 -27.13
N PRO A 354 -18.87 21.36 -27.52
CA PRO A 354 -19.37 21.20 -28.88
C PRO A 354 -18.28 21.68 -29.85
N ILE A 355 -17.89 20.81 -30.78
CA ILE A 355 -17.06 21.21 -31.90
C ILE A 355 -17.91 22.21 -32.71
N THR A 356 -17.63 23.50 -32.59
CA THR A 356 -18.16 24.49 -33.55
C THR A 356 -17.47 24.19 -34.85
N GLU A 357 -18.12 23.44 -35.74
CA GLU A 357 -17.75 23.44 -37.16
C GLU A 357 -17.88 24.88 -37.66
N ASN A 358 -16.74 25.53 -37.81
CA ASN A 358 -16.69 26.76 -38.56
C ASN A 358 -16.82 26.39 -40.06
N GLU A 359 -17.96 26.70 -40.63
CA GLU A 359 -18.17 26.75 -42.09
C GLU A 359 -17.29 27.79 -42.75
#